data_25fb25f75b5512eafa137c8948caf75f
#
_entry.id   25fb25f75b5512eafa137c8948caf75f
#
_cell.length_a   1.000
_cell.length_b   1.000
_cell.length_c   1.000
_cell.angle_alpha   90.00
_cell.angle_beta   90.00
_cell.angle_gamma   90.00
#
_symmetry.space_group_name_H-M   'P 1'
#
loop_
_entity.id
_entity.type
_entity.pdbx_description
1 polymer ?
#
loop_
_entity_poly.entity_id
_entity_poly.type
_entity_poly.pdbx_seq_one_letter_code
_entity_poly.pdbx_strand_id
1 'polypeptide(L)'
;MTLKHITAAEAKRLADQGALIVDIREPGEYFSENIPGALNAPLSRLGETPVSGAAAVVFHCKSGARTHMNAQALEACTDAEAYILDGGIEAWKAAGFPVRHG
;
A
#
# COMPACT_ATOMS: atom_id res chain seq x y z
N MET A 1 16.84 -0.02 7.78
CA MET A 1 16.19 1.21 7.32
C MET A 1 14.74 1.21 7.75
N THR A 2 14.22 2.37 8.03
CA THR A 2 12.86 2.53 8.53
C THR A 2 11.94 2.92 7.39
N LEU A 3 10.73 2.33 7.33
CA LEU A 3 9.72 2.76 6.38
C LEU A 3 9.30 4.20 6.69
N LYS A 4 9.14 4.99 5.65
CA LYS A 4 8.65 6.36 5.80
C LYS A 4 7.14 6.38 5.71
N HIS A 5 6.52 7.13 6.60
CA HIS A 5 5.08 7.38 6.59
C HIS A 5 4.79 8.59 5.73
N ILE A 6 3.87 8.46 4.79
CA ILE A 6 3.53 9.54 3.88
C ILE A 6 2.02 9.78 3.85
N THR A 7 1.64 10.98 3.43
CA THR A 7 0.22 11.35 3.32
C THR A 7 -0.38 10.75 2.04
N ALA A 8 -1.72 10.78 1.96
CA ALA A 8 -2.41 10.35 0.76
C ALA A 8 -1.98 11.18 -0.47
N ALA A 9 -1.78 12.48 -0.30
CA ALA A 9 -1.33 13.34 -1.39
C ALA A 9 0.06 12.94 -1.89
N GLU A 10 0.97 12.65 -0.97
CA GLU A 10 2.32 12.20 -1.32
C GLU A 10 2.28 10.83 -2.00
N ALA A 11 1.44 9.92 -1.50
CA ALA A 11 1.28 8.59 -2.10
C ALA A 11 0.74 8.70 -3.53
N LYS A 12 -0.24 9.59 -3.75
CA LYS A 12 -0.80 9.83 -5.09
C LYS A 12 0.28 10.33 -6.05
N ARG A 13 1.10 11.27 -5.58
CA ARG A 13 2.19 11.82 -6.40
C ARG A 13 3.20 10.73 -6.75
N LEU A 14 3.58 9.89 -5.78
CA LEU A 14 4.51 8.80 -6.04
C LEU A 14 3.91 7.79 -7.02
N ALA A 15 2.63 7.44 -6.87
CA ALA A 15 1.96 6.53 -7.79
C ALA A 15 1.93 7.08 -9.21
N ASP A 16 1.67 8.38 -9.36
CA ASP A 16 1.69 9.05 -10.66
C ASP A 16 3.09 9.04 -11.30
N GLN A 17 4.11 8.90 -10.49
CA GLN A 17 5.50 8.81 -10.94
C GLN A 17 5.98 7.36 -11.12
N GLY A 18 5.09 6.39 -10.99
CA GLY A 18 5.40 4.99 -11.25
C GLY A 18 5.62 4.12 -10.03
N ALA A 19 5.42 4.64 -8.82
CA ALA A 19 5.50 3.82 -7.61
C ALA A 19 4.39 2.77 -7.61
N LEU A 20 4.68 1.60 -7.08
CA LEU A 20 3.70 0.52 -6.95
C LEU A 20 2.95 0.69 -5.62
N ILE A 21 1.62 0.77 -5.70
CA ILE A 21 0.78 0.74 -4.50
C ILE A 21 0.53 -0.72 -4.16
N VAL A 22 0.75 -1.08 -2.90
CA VAL A 22 0.57 -2.46 -2.44
C VAL A 22 -0.45 -2.51 -1.31
N ASP A 23 -1.55 -3.19 -1.56
CA ASP A 23 -2.65 -3.37 -0.60
C ASP A 23 -2.41 -4.65 0.18
N ILE A 24 -2.16 -4.51 1.49
CA ILE A 24 -1.89 -5.67 2.35
C ILE A 24 -3.14 -6.22 3.03
N ARG A 25 -4.32 -5.68 2.68
CA ARG A 25 -5.59 -6.19 3.21
C ARG A 25 -5.87 -7.56 2.62
N GLU A 26 -6.82 -8.28 3.21
CA GLU A 26 -7.21 -9.59 2.70
C GLU A 26 -7.92 -9.45 1.35
N PRO A 27 -7.90 -10.51 0.52
CA PRO A 27 -8.44 -10.42 -0.85
C PRO A 27 -9.89 -9.97 -0.91
N GLY A 28 -10.73 -10.35 0.04
CA GLY A 28 -12.13 -9.93 0.07
C GLY A 28 -12.28 -8.42 0.20
N GLU A 29 -11.43 -7.81 1.02
CA GLU A 29 -11.43 -6.34 1.17
C GLU A 29 -10.98 -5.68 -0.12
N TYR A 30 -9.91 -6.21 -0.73
CA TYR A 30 -9.36 -5.69 -1.98
C TYR A 30 -10.39 -5.76 -3.11
N PHE A 31 -11.09 -6.89 -3.24
CA PHE A 31 -12.09 -7.04 -4.29
C PHE A 31 -13.31 -6.14 -4.09
N SER A 32 -13.67 -5.86 -2.83
CA SER A 32 -14.79 -4.95 -2.55
C SER A 32 -14.47 -3.52 -2.98
N GLU A 33 -13.28 -3.06 -2.68
CA GLU A 33 -12.85 -1.70 -2.96
C GLU A 33 -11.34 -1.64 -2.96
N ASN A 34 -10.75 -1.02 -3.98
CA ASN A 34 -9.29 -0.94 -4.07
C ASN A 34 -8.84 0.36 -4.73
N ILE A 35 -7.57 0.67 -4.53
CA ILE A 35 -6.93 1.78 -5.25
C ILE A 35 -6.57 1.27 -6.65
N PRO A 36 -6.96 1.99 -7.72
CA PRO A 36 -6.67 1.55 -9.09
C PRO A 36 -5.16 1.30 -9.28
N GLY A 37 -4.84 0.16 -9.87
CA GLY A 37 -3.45 -0.22 -10.13
C GLY A 37 -2.72 -0.86 -8.95
N ALA A 38 -3.36 -0.97 -7.78
CA ALA A 38 -2.72 -1.56 -6.61
C ALA A 38 -2.57 -3.07 -6.75
N LEU A 39 -1.44 -3.57 -6.29
CA LEU A 39 -1.20 -5.00 -6.16
C LEU A 39 -1.73 -5.45 -4.81
N ASN A 40 -2.49 -6.55 -4.76
CA ASN A 40 -2.92 -7.12 -3.50
C ASN A 40 -1.90 -8.17 -3.04
N ALA A 41 -1.23 -7.87 -1.94
CA ALA A 41 -0.30 -8.78 -1.29
C ALA A 41 -0.77 -8.96 0.15
N PRO A 42 -1.73 -9.87 0.38
CA PRO A 42 -2.35 -10.01 1.71
C PRO A 42 -1.33 -10.32 2.78
N LEU A 43 -1.48 -9.69 3.93
CA LEU A 43 -0.55 -9.88 5.04
C LEU A 43 -0.49 -11.35 5.47
N SER A 44 -1.60 -12.06 5.39
CA SER A 44 -1.67 -13.49 5.72
C SER A 44 -0.78 -14.35 4.81
N ARG A 45 -0.41 -13.85 3.63
CA ARG A 45 0.43 -14.55 2.66
C ARG A 45 1.57 -13.65 2.18
N LEU A 46 2.06 -12.79 3.06
CA LEU A 46 3.17 -11.91 2.75
C LEU A 46 4.40 -12.76 2.42
N GLY A 47 5.06 -12.45 1.34
CA GLY A 47 6.19 -13.24 0.85
C GLY A 47 5.83 -14.21 -0.26
N GLU A 48 4.54 -14.55 -0.41
CA GLU A 48 4.08 -15.37 -1.53
C GLU A 48 3.83 -14.54 -2.78
N THR A 49 3.59 -13.24 -2.61
CA THR A 49 3.38 -12.32 -3.73
C THR A 49 4.63 -11.48 -3.90
N PRO A 50 5.32 -11.61 -5.03
CA PRO A 50 6.53 -10.80 -5.26
C PRO A 50 6.16 -9.31 -5.33
N VAL A 51 6.91 -8.49 -4.59
CA VAL A 51 6.77 -7.04 -4.59
C VAL A 51 8.05 -6.47 -5.18
N SER A 52 8.12 -6.45 -6.50
CA SER A 52 9.32 -6.06 -7.22
C SER A 52 8.97 -5.36 -8.53
N GLY A 53 9.97 -4.84 -9.21
CA GLY A 53 9.80 -4.22 -10.52
C GLY A 53 9.51 -2.73 -10.48
N ALA A 54 9.47 -2.13 -9.29
CA ALA A 54 9.30 -0.70 -9.13
C ALA A 54 10.42 -0.14 -8.26
N ALA A 55 10.79 1.12 -8.47
CA ALA A 55 11.81 1.78 -7.66
C ALA A 55 11.27 2.14 -6.28
N ALA A 56 9.98 2.40 -6.18
CA ALA A 56 9.32 2.76 -4.92
C ALA A 56 8.02 1.98 -4.77
N VAL A 57 7.70 1.64 -3.52
CA VAL A 57 6.51 0.88 -3.14
C VAL A 57 5.81 1.60 -2.00
N VAL A 58 4.50 1.72 -2.08
CA VAL A 58 3.69 2.31 -1.02
C VAL A 58 2.73 1.25 -0.50
N PHE A 59 2.94 0.82 0.73
CA PHE A 59 2.06 -0.15 1.38
C PHE A 59 0.88 0.56 2.04
N HIS A 60 -0.29 -0.03 1.95
CA HIS A 60 -1.46 0.46 2.67
C HIS A 60 -2.36 -0.66 3.18
N CYS A 61 -3.14 -0.33 4.18
CA CYS A 61 -4.23 -1.18 4.65
C CYS A 61 -5.50 -0.32 4.72
N LYS A 62 -6.41 -0.62 5.63
CA LYS A 62 -7.66 0.15 5.73
C LYS A 62 -7.44 1.51 6.40
N SER A 63 -6.88 1.51 7.61
CA SER A 63 -6.73 2.71 8.45
C SER A 63 -5.29 3.05 8.79
N GLY A 64 -4.36 2.20 8.42
CA GLY A 64 -2.94 2.35 8.76
C GLY A 64 -2.48 1.48 9.91
N ALA A 65 -3.40 0.87 10.67
CA ALA A 65 -3.03 0.08 11.84
C ALA A 65 -2.23 -1.17 11.48
N ARG A 66 -2.68 -1.93 10.50
CA ARG A 66 -2.02 -3.17 10.08
C ARG A 66 -0.64 -2.92 9.50
N THR A 67 -0.49 -1.86 8.68
CA THR A 67 0.80 -1.50 8.11
C THR A 67 1.77 -1.06 9.20
N HIS A 68 1.29 -0.26 10.15
CA HIS A 68 2.12 0.22 11.24
C HIS A 68 2.62 -0.95 12.11
N MET A 69 1.75 -1.88 12.45
CA MET A 69 2.09 -3.03 13.28
C MET A 69 3.02 -4.02 12.59
N ASN A 70 3.06 -4.02 11.27
CA ASN A 70 3.82 -4.98 10.48
C ASN A 70 4.92 -4.33 9.65
N ALA A 71 5.32 -3.12 9.99
CA ALA A 71 6.27 -2.33 9.22
C ALA A 71 7.57 -3.08 8.93
N GLN A 72 8.09 -3.80 9.92
CA GLN A 72 9.34 -4.52 9.77
C GLN A 72 9.25 -5.64 8.72
N ALA A 73 8.14 -6.39 8.75
CA ALA A 73 7.91 -7.44 7.77
C ALA A 73 7.71 -6.87 6.37
N LEU A 74 7.04 -5.74 6.27
CA LEU A 74 6.81 -5.07 4.98
C LEU A 74 8.12 -4.57 4.39
N GLU A 75 8.97 -3.97 5.20
CA GLU A 75 10.28 -3.51 4.76
C GLU A 75 11.11 -4.67 4.23
N ALA A 76 11.04 -5.82 4.89
CA ALA A 76 11.80 -7.00 4.53
C ALA A 76 11.31 -7.68 3.24
N CYS A 77 10.10 -7.40 2.77
CA CYS A 77 9.53 -8.11 1.62
C CYS A 77 9.84 -7.46 0.28
N THR A 78 10.57 -6.35 0.26
CA THR A 78 10.92 -5.65 -0.99
C THR A 78 12.30 -5.02 -0.88
N ASP A 79 12.99 -4.92 -2.02
CA ASP A 79 14.24 -4.19 -2.13
C ASP A 79 14.01 -2.74 -2.57
N ALA A 80 12.78 -2.40 -2.91
CA ALA A 80 12.42 -1.05 -3.34
C ALA A 80 12.42 -0.09 -2.17
N GLU A 81 12.48 1.21 -2.46
CA GLU A 81 12.27 2.23 -1.45
C GLU A 81 10.81 2.13 -0.99
N ALA A 82 10.61 1.90 0.30
CA ALA A 82 9.30 1.56 0.84
C ALA A 82 8.70 2.64 1.72
N TYR A 83 7.41 2.84 1.55
CA TYR A 83 6.63 3.85 2.28
C TYR A 83 5.36 3.22 2.82
N ILE A 84 4.80 3.85 3.84
CA ILE A 84 3.48 3.50 4.38
C ILE A 84 2.55 4.69 4.15
N LEU A 85 1.38 4.42 3.56
CA LEU A 85 0.31 5.41 3.42
C LEU A 85 -0.38 5.57 4.77
N ASP A 86 -0.14 6.70 5.42
CA ASP A 86 -0.81 7.03 6.68
C ASP A 86 -2.31 7.11 6.47
N GLY A 87 -3.04 6.45 7.37
CA GLY A 87 -4.49 6.42 7.31
C GLY A 87 -5.06 5.46 6.27
N GLY A 88 -4.21 4.79 5.51
CA GLY A 88 -4.62 3.75 4.57
C GLY A 88 -5.59 4.21 3.49
N ILE A 89 -6.39 3.28 2.98
CA ILE A 89 -7.35 3.61 1.92
C ILE A 89 -8.40 4.60 2.40
N GLU A 90 -8.68 4.66 3.70
CA GLU A 90 -9.62 5.64 4.25
C GLU A 90 -9.11 7.06 4.05
N ALA A 91 -7.82 7.30 4.30
CA ALA A 91 -7.21 8.61 4.06
C ALA A 91 -7.16 8.94 2.57
N TRP A 92 -6.90 7.94 1.73
CA TRP A 92 -6.91 8.08 0.27
C TRP A 92 -8.27 8.57 -0.20
N LYS A 93 -9.35 7.95 0.26
CA LYS A 93 -10.72 8.33 -0.07
C LYS A 93 -11.07 9.70 0.47
N ALA A 94 -10.68 10.01 1.70
CA ALA A 94 -10.94 11.30 2.33
C ALA A 94 -10.26 12.44 1.57
N ALA A 95 -9.14 12.17 0.92
CA ALA A 95 -8.45 13.15 0.09
C ALA A 95 -9.11 13.32 -1.30
N GLY A 96 -10.15 12.55 -1.59
CA GLY A 96 -10.87 12.64 -2.86
C GLY A 96 -10.25 11.86 -4.00
N PHE A 97 -9.29 10.99 -3.72
CA PHE A 97 -8.65 10.21 -4.77
C PHE A 97 -9.48 8.98 -5.16
N PRO A 98 -9.34 8.49 -6.40
CA PRO A 98 -10.22 7.46 -6.92
C PRO A 98 -10.01 6.09 -6.30
N VAL A 99 -11.11 5.35 -6.14
CA VAL A 99 -11.09 3.93 -5.81
C VAL A 99 -11.99 3.18 -6.79
N ARG A 100 -11.73 1.89 -6.93
CA ARG A 100 -12.56 1.00 -7.73
C ARG A 100 -13.37 0.12 -6.78
N HIS A 101 -14.59 -0.20 -7.20
CA HIS A 101 -15.47 -1.12 -6.49
C HIS A 101 -15.62 -2.36 -7.36
N GLY A 102 -15.34 -3.45 -6.75
CA GLY A 102 -15.28 -4.68 -7.43
C GLY A 102 -16.14 -5.56 -7.85
#